data_430c200b674cbb94aa6527d51bfa9300
#
_entry.id   430c200b674cbb94aa6527d51bfa9300
#
_cell.length_a   1.000
_cell.length_b   1.000
_cell.length_c   1.000
_cell.angle_alpha   90.00
_cell.angle_beta   90.00
_cell.angle_gamma   90.00
#
_symmetry.space_group_name_H-M   'P 1'
#
loop_
_entity.id
_entity.type
_entity.pdbx_description
1 polymer ?
#
loop_
_entity_poly.entity_id
_entity_poly.type
_entity_poly.pdbx_seq_one_letter_code
_entity_poly.pdbx_strand_id
1 'polypeptide(L)'
;MLKEYTNKFPKEFLWGGATAANQFEGGYREGGKGLSTSDVLTGGTHTIPRRITPELEEGTYYPSHVAIDFYHRYKEDIALFAEMGFKTFRMSINWTRIFPNGDELEPNEEGLKFYEDVFKELKKYNIEPLVTISHYEFPYGLTKKYDGRGWAEREVIDCYLRYCKAIFTRYKDLVKYWLTFNEINILARPFGSFFGGGMLLDQKGGPINEIKDNEEMRFQALHHQFIASAKAVKMGHEINSDFKIGCMIAYEAIYPYTCHPEDVILAQTKEEISNYFCSDVQVRGEYPHFAARYFKEHNINIKIEDGDLEILKEGTVDYYTFSYYMSGCESAHPEEVENIGGNMTLGLKNPYLKASDWGWQVDPVGLRTVLNKIYARYNIPIMVVENGFGAVDQIESDGSINDDYRIDYLRDHIEQMRESIEDGVDLIGYTTWGCIDLVSAGTGEMKKRYGFIYVDKNNDGTGNLDRYKKKSFYWYKNVIRTNGEELWSN
;
A
#
# COMPACT_ATOMS: atom_id res chain seq x y z
N MET A 1 -35.12 5.48 -4.22
CA MET A 1 -35.17 5.47 -5.69
C MET A 1 -34.11 4.52 -6.17
N LEU A 2 -34.42 3.65 -7.15
CA LEU A 2 -33.37 2.83 -7.79
C LEU A 2 -32.43 3.79 -8.54
N LYS A 3 -31.07 3.57 -8.43
CA LYS A 3 -30.10 4.28 -9.27
C LYS A 3 -30.38 3.93 -10.74
N GLU A 4 -30.29 4.93 -11.64
CA GLU A 4 -30.34 4.66 -13.07
C GLU A 4 -29.06 3.96 -13.52
N TYR A 5 -29.19 2.96 -14.38
CA TYR A 5 -28.04 2.30 -15.02
C TYR A 5 -27.34 3.27 -15.97
N THR A 6 -26.12 3.67 -15.68
CA THR A 6 -25.40 4.70 -16.46
C THR A 6 -24.25 4.15 -17.28
N ASN A 7 -23.71 2.98 -16.90
CA ASN A 7 -22.52 2.36 -17.48
C ASN A 7 -21.31 3.32 -17.60
N LYS A 8 -21.16 4.22 -16.61
CA LYS A 8 -20.16 5.28 -16.59
C LYS A 8 -19.54 5.49 -15.23
N PHE A 9 -18.26 5.83 -15.22
CA PHE A 9 -17.62 6.34 -14.01
C PHE A 9 -18.21 7.71 -13.61
N PRO A 10 -18.27 8.04 -12.30
CA PRO A 10 -18.66 9.37 -11.85
C PRO A 10 -17.80 10.47 -12.51
N LYS A 11 -18.39 11.62 -12.78
CA LYS A 11 -17.68 12.75 -13.41
C LYS A 11 -16.44 13.18 -12.64
N GLU A 12 -16.52 13.16 -11.30
CA GLU A 12 -15.44 13.56 -10.40
C GLU A 12 -14.56 12.36 -9.98
N PHE A 13 -14.56 11.28 -10.77
CA PHE A 13 -13.78 10.09 -10.45
C PHE A 13 -12.27 10.39 -10.43
N LEU A 14 -11.61 9.98 -9.36
CA LEU A 14 -10.19 10.27 -9.11
C LEU A 14 -9.29 9.24 -9.81
N TRP A 15 -8.98 9.48 -11.08
CA TRP A 15 -8.00 8.70 -11.83
C TRP A 15 -6.57 9.11 -11.48
N GLY A 16 -5.68 8.14 -11.27
CA GLY A 16 -4.28 8.48 -11.01
C GLY A 16 -3.35 7.29 -10.89
N GLY A 17 -2.27 7.49 -10.17
CA GLY A 17 -1.26 6.48 -9.88
C GLY A 17 -0.74 6.57 -8.47
N ALA A 18 -0.08 5.50 -8.01
CA ALA A 18 0.40 5.32 -6.65
C ALA A 18 1.88 4.95 -6.59
N THR A 19 2.55 5.45 -5.57
CA THR A 19 3.94 5.14 -5.22
C THR A 19 4.11 5.05 -3.70
N ALA A 20 5.28 4.59 -3.26
CA ALA A 20 5.70 4.63 -1.85
C ALA A 20 7.10 5.26 -1.73
N ALA A 21 7.32 6.11 -0.74
CA ALA A 21 8.55 6.89 -0.59
C ALA A 21 9.81 6.01 -0.61
N ASN A 22 9.81 4.90 0.12
CA ASN A 22 10.96 3.98 0.18
C ASN A 22 11.30 3.30 -1.17
N GLN A 23 10.38 3.27 -2.12
CA GLN A 23 10.53 2.58 -3.39
C GLN A 23 10.88 3.52 -4.55
N PHE A 24 10.65 4.85 -4.38
CA PHE A 24 10.87 5.77 -5.50
C PHE A 24 11.64 7.06 -5.13
N GLU A 25 11.62 7.49 -3.86
CA GLU A 25 12.09 8.81 -3.45
C GLU A 25 13.60 8.98 -3.52
N GLY A 26 14.37 8.10 -2.89
CA GLY A 26 15.84 8.26 -2.79
C GLY A 26 16.25 9.34 -1.78
N GLY A 27 17.45 9.92 -1.95
CA GLY A 27 17.97 10.98 -1.08
C GLY A 27 18.02 10.59 0.40
N TYR A 28 18.45 9.35 0.73
CA TYR A 28 18.27 8.74 2.05
C TYR A 28 19.01 9.43 3.21
N ARG A 29 19.99 10.29 2.92
CA ARG A 29 20.73 11.12 3.91
C ARG A 29 20.59 12.61 3.67
N GLU A 30 19.79 13.00 2.70
CA GLU A 30 19.65 14.41 2.32
C GLU A 30 18.51 15.07 3.09
N GLY A 31 18.61 16.40 3.25
CA GLY A 31 17.61 17.20 3.95
C GLY A 31 17.41 16.78 5.41
N GLY A 32 18.44 16.28 6.07
CA GLY A 32 18.36 15.87 7.48
C GLY A 32 17.58 14.57 7.74
N LYS A 33 17.27 13.77 6.70
CA LYS A 33 16.55 12.50 6.84
C LYS A 33 17.34 11.50 7.69
N GLY A 34 16.66 10.87 8.65
CA GLY A 34 17.16 9.72 9.39
C GLY A 34 16.91 8.39 8.69
N LEU A 35 17.40 7.30 9.29
CA LEU A 35 17.18 5.96 8.73
C LEU A 35 15.79 5.42 9.08
N SER A 36 15.10 4.88 8.08
CA SER A 36 13.93 4.05 8.24
C SER A 36 14.28 2.56 8.17
N THR A 37 13.34 1.69 8.52
CA THR A 37 13.49 0.24 8.36
C THR A 37 13.81 -0.17 6.91
N SER A 38 13.31 0.58 5.92
CA SER A 38 13.61 0.33 4.51
C SER A 38 15.06 0.63 4.14
N ASP A 39 15.72 1.54 4.86
CA ASP A 39 17.11 1.94 4.57
C ASP A 39 18.15 0.92 5.06
N VAL A 40 17.76 -0.02 5.90
CA VAL A 40 18.60 -1.13 6.39
C VAL A 40 18.25 -2.47 5.72
N LEU A 41 17.51 -2.41 4.60
CA LEU A 41 17.04 -3.59 3.87
C LEU A 41 17.74 -3.67 2.52
N THR A 42 18.55 -4.71 2.33
CA THR A 42 19.36 -4.92 1.12
C THR A 42 18.50 -5.22 -0.11
N GLY A 43 19.07 -5.15 -1.29
CA GLY A 43 18.51 -5.79 -2.48
C GLY A 43 18.42 -7.31 -2.32
N GLY A 44 17.52 -7.92 -3.08
CA GLY A 44 17.36 -9.36 -3.23
C GLY A 44 16.90 -9.70 -4.64
N THR A 45 16.35 -10.89 -4.83
CA THR A 45 15.70 -11.33 -6.08
C THR A 45 14.47 -12.17 -5.75
N HIS A 46 13.76 -12.67 -6.76
CA HIS A 46 12.65 -13.59 -6.50
C HIS A 46 13.09 -14.93 -5.88
N THR A 47 14.38 -15.27 -5.92
CA THR A 47 14.97 -16.50 -5.35
C THR A 47 15.88 -16.23 -4.15
N ILE A 48 16.37 -15.00 -4.00
CA ILE A 48 17.24 -14.59 -2.89
C ILE A 48 16.51 -13.57 -2.06
N PRO A 49 16.15 -13.87 -0.80
CA PRO A 49 15.44 -12.93 0.04
C PRO A 49 16.28 -11.69 0.34
N ARG A 50 15.63 -10.56 0.50
CA ARG A 50 16.24 -9.35 1.04
C ARG A 50 16.74 -9.63 2.46
N ARG A 51 17.77 -8.91 2.89
CA ARG A 51 18.39 -9.08 4.21
C ARG A 51 18.34 -7.77 4.99
N ILE A 52 17.97 -7.87 6.26
CA ILE A 52 18.06 -6.75 7.21
C ILE A 52 19.49 -6.70 7.74
N THR A 53 20.08 -5.51 7.72
CA THR A 53 21.40 -5.24 8.31
C THR A 53 21.24 -4.23 9.44
N PRO A 54 21.44 -4.63 10.73
CA PRO A 54 21.26 -3.73 11.87
C PRO A 54 22.12 -2.46 11.81
N GLU A 55 23.27 -2.55 11.15
CA GLU A 55 24.11 -1.41 10.75
C GLU A 55 24.33 -1.47 9.24
N LEU A 56 24.52 -0.29 8.62
CA LEU A 56 24.81 -0.22 7.19
C LEU A 56 26.19 -0.83 6.91
N GLU A 57 26.24 -1.74 5.95
CA GLU A 57 27.46 -2.45 5.56
C GLU A 57 28.09 -1.77 4.33
N GLU A 58 29.38 -1.48 4.38
CA GLU A 58 30.13 -0.92 3.27
C GLU A 58 30.10 -1.86 2.05
N GLY A 59 29.86 -1.31 0.87
CA GLY A 59 29.78 -2.07 -0.38
C GLY A 59 28.47 -2.84 -0.57
N THR A 60 27.54 -2.80 0.38
CA THR A 60 26.22 -3.44 0.24
C THR A 60 25.23 -2.50 -0.45
N TYR A 61 24.47 -3.03 -1.42
CA TYR A 61 23.46 -2.27 -2.15
C TYR A 61 22.14 -2.24 -1.39
N TYR A 62 21.66 -1.02 -1.11
CA TYR A 62 20.37 -0.73 -0.50
C TYR A 62 19.49 0.00 -1.50
N PRO A 63 18.51 -0.66 -2.11
CA PRO A 63 17.73 -0.09 -3.22
C PRO A 63 17.01 1.22 -2.88
N SER A 64 16.55 1.41 -1.63
CA SER A 64 15.84 2.62 -1.19
C SER A 64 16.72 3.88 -1.14
N HIS A 65 18.07 3.72 -1.05
CA HIS A 65 18.96 4.87 -0.85
C HIS A 65 18.95 5.86 -2.02
N VAL A 66 18.83 5.33 -3.24
CA VAL A 66 18.70 6.13 -4.46
C VAL A 66 17.29 5.98 -5.03
N ALA A 67 16.70 4.78 -4.90
CA ALA A 67 15.42 4.41 -5.51
C ALA A 67 15.39 4.85 -6.99
N ILE A 68 14.47 5.73 -7.40
CA ILE A 68 14.47 6.33 -8.74
C ILE A 68 14.77 7.83 -8.72
N ASP A 69 15.26 8.32 -7.57
CA ASP A 69 15.67 9.71 -7.38
C ASP A 69 14.55 10.75 -7.56
N PHE A 70 13.35 10.42 -7.12
CA PHE A 70 12.23 11.37 -7.11
C PHE A 70 12.53 12.61 -6.25
N TYR A 71 13.35 12.46 -5.22
CA TYR A 71 13.76 13.57 -4.34
C TYR A 71 14.30 14.77 -5.12
N HIS A 72 15.12 14.53 -6.16
CA HIS A 72 15.63 15.59 -7.02
C HIS A 72 14.79 15.80 -8.28
N ARG A 73 14.11 14.78 -8.77
CA ARG A 73 13.43 14.78 -10.08
C ARG A 73 11.91 14.92 -10.01
N TYR A 74 11.33 15.22 -8.84
CA TYR A 74 9.88 15.27 -8.66
C TYR A 74 9.14 16.18 -9.64
N LYS A 75 9.75 17.30 -10.06
CA LYS A 75 9.11 18.21 -11.04
C LYS A 75 8.98 17.58 -12.42
N GLU A 76 9.98 16.82 -12.84
CA GLU A 76 9.97 16.07 -14.10
C GLU A 76 8.89 14.97 -14.06
N ASP A 77 8.90 14.19 -12.99
CA ASP A 77 7.96 13.08 -12.83
C ASP A 77 6.50 13.59 -12.73
N ILE A 78 6.25 14.64 -11.97
CA ILE A 78 4.92 15.27 -11.85
C ILE A 78 4.45 15.84 -13.19
N ALA A 79 5.34 16.42 -14.00
CA ALA A 79 4.98 16.89 -15.34
C ALA A 79 4.52 15.74 -16.25
N LEU A 80 5.14 14.55 -16.15
CA LEU A 80 4.71 13.34 -16.86
C LEU A 80 3.34 12.84 -16.36
N PHE A 81 3.08 12.88 -15.06
CA PHE A 81 1.76 12.54 -14.50
C PHE A 81 0.68 13.52 -14.98
N ALA A 82 1.00 14.80 -15.04
CA ALA A 82 0.11 15.84 -15.57
C ALA A 82 -0.17 15.63 -17.05
N GLU A 83 0.85 15.29 -17.86
CA GLU A 83 0.66 14.95 -19.27
C GLU A 83 -0.25 13.74 -19.45
N MET A 84 -0.18 12.74 -18.55
CA MET A 84 -1.07 11.58 -18.53
C MET A 84 -2.50 11.94 -18.12
N GLY A 85 -2.69 13.11 -17.50
CA GLY A 85 -4.01 13.62 -17.09
C GLY A 85 -4.45 13.21 -15.71
N PHE A 86 -3.53 12.82 -14.82
CA PHE A 86 -3.86 12.44 -13.45
C PHE A 86 -4.75 13.47 -12.76
N LYS A 87 -5.76 12.99 -12.05
CA LYS A 87 -6.62 13.77 -11.15
C LYS A 87 -6.15 13.65 -9.71
N THR A 88 -5.52 12.54 -9.37
CA THR A 88 -4.92 12.30 -8.06
C THR A 88 -3.57 11.60 -8.19
N PHE A 89 -2.67 11.84 -7.25
CA PHE A 89 -1.42 11.10 -7.12
C PHE A 89 -1.25 10.63 -5.68
N ARG A 90 -1.19 9.30 -5.50
CA ARG A 90 -0.96 8.71 -4.21
C ARG A 90 0.54 8.53 -3.95
N MET A 91 1.01 9.07 -2.84
CA MET A 91 2.37 8.93 -2.35
C MET A 91 2.41 8.81 -0.83
N SER A 92 3.49 8.36 -0.27
CA SER A 92 3.70 8.41 1.18
C SER A 92 4.67 9.53 1.57
N ILE A 93 4.56 10.00 2.81
CA ILE A 93 5.59 10.82 3.47
C ILE A 93 6.50 9.87 4.22
N ASN A 94 7.81 9.94 4.01
CA ASN A 94 8.76 9.20 4.83
C ASN A 94 8.86 9.85 6.20
N TRP A 95 8.40 9.14 7.24
CA TRP A 95 8.38 9.65 8.62
C TRP A 95 9.75 10.19 9.05
N THR A 96 10.83 9.51 8.70
CA THR A 96 12.19 9.90 9.11
C THR A 96 12.75 11.15 8.41
N ARG A 97 12.05 11.68 7.36
CA ARG A 97 12.35 13.02 6.85
C ARG A 97 11.83 14.10 7.77
N ILE A 98 10.73 13.81 8.47
CA ILE A 98 10.08 14.80 9.34
C ILE A 98 10.59 14.66 10.78
N PHE A 99 10.79 13.44 11.27
CA PHE A 99 11.36 13.12 12.56
C PHE A 99 12.45 12.06 12.38
N PRO A 100 13.73 12.46 12.26
CA PRO A 100 14.82 11.58 11.83
C PRO A 100 15.00 10.30 12.66
N ASN A 101 14.82 10.35 13.98
CA ASN A 101 14.83 9.18 14.84
C ASN A 101 13.43 8.71 15.26
N GLY A 102 12.41 9.55 15.00
CA GLY A 102 11.00 9.28 15.27
C GLY A 102 10.48 9.84 16.60
N ASP A 103 11.34 10.26 17.52
CA ASP A 103 10.98 10.73 18.88
C ASP A 103 11.37 12.17 19.19
N GLU A 104 11.90 12.90 18.21
CA GLU A 104 12.20 14.32 18.38
C GLU A 104 10.94 15.10 18.80
N LEU A 105 11.12 16.21 19.51
CA LEU A 105 10.03 17.10 19.92
C LEU A 105 9.62 18.07 18.82
N GLU A 106 10.56 18.46 17.95
CA GLU A 106 10.36 19.38 16.85
C GLU A 106 10.63 18.71 15.51
N PRO A 107 9.81 18.97 14.48
CA PRO A 107 10.01 18.40 13.15
C PRO A 107 11.21 18.99 12.42
N ASN A 108 11.79 18.25 11.52
CA ASN A 108 12.81 18.69 10.59
C ASN A 108 12.18 19.56 9.49
N GLU A 109 12.53 20.85 9.48
CA GLU A 109 11.95 21.83 8.54
C GLU A 109 12.32 21.55 7.08
N GLU A 110 13.52 21.03 6.79
CA GLU A 110 13.91 20.68 5.42
C GLU A 110 13.03 19.57 4.85
N GLY A 111 12.70 18.57 5.66
CA GLY A 111 11.77 17.50 5.28
C GLY A 111 10.35 18.02 5.05
N LEU A 112 9.84 18.86 5.95
CA LEU A 112 8.54 19.53 5.77
C LEU A 112 8.50 20.36 4.48
N LYS A 113 9.55 21.11 4.21
CA LYS A 113 9.65 21.96 3.01
C LYS A 113 9.68 21.14 1.73
N PHE A 114 10.40 20.02 1.70
CA PHE A 114 10.44 19.13 0.54
C PHE A 114 9.03 18.67 0.13
N TYR A 115 8.24 18.10 1.05
CA TYR A 115 6.89 17.66 0.72
C TYR A 115 5.94 18.81 0.42
N GLU A 116 6.11 19.97 1.06
CA GLU A 116 5.33 21.17 0.71
C GLU A 116 5.56 21.56 -0.76
N ASP A 117 6.81 21.52 -1.22
CA ASP A 117 7.17 21.83 -2.61
C ASP A 117 6.60 20.81 -3.58
N VAL A 118 6.64 19.50 -3.23
CA VAL A 118 6.01 18.44 -4.02
C VAL A 118 4.48 18.67 -4.13
N PHE A 119 3.79 18.95 -3.02
CA PHE A 119 2.34 19.17 -3.06
C PHE A 119 1.98 20.44 -3.84
N LYS A 120 2.75 21.52 -3.70
CA LYS A 120 2.57 22.73 -4.51
C LYS A 120 2.78 22.45 -6.00
N GLU A 121 3.76 21.60 -6.35
CA GLU A 121 3.96 21.20 -7.74
C GLU A 121 2.78 20.43 -8.30
N LEU A 122 2.22 19.46 -7.55
CA LEU A 122 1.00 18.74 -7.93
C LEU A 122 -0.19 19.68 -8.15
N LYS A 123 -0.39 20.64 -7.23
CA LYS A 123 -1.49 21.62 -7.33
C LYS A 123 -1.41 22.54 -8.54
N LYS A 124 -0.21 22.84 -9.07
CA LYS A 124 -0.06 23.59 -10.33
C LYS A 124 -0.76 22.92 -11.51
N TYR A 125 -0.82 21.60 -11.49
CA TYR A 125 -1.45 20.78 -12.52
C TYR A 125 -2.86 20.30 -12.15
N ASN A 126 -3.44 20.79 -11.05
CA ASN A 126 -4.71 20.33 -10.50
C ASN A 126 -4.73 18.82 -10.18
N ILE A 127 -3.59 18.27 -9.76
CA ILE A 127 -3.49 16.90 -9.27
C ILE A 127 -3.66 16.93 -7.76
N GLU A 128 -4.69 16.21 -7.26
CA GLU A 128 -4.96 16.12 -5.82
C GLU A 128 -3.99 15.13 -5.16
N PRO A 129 -3.23 15.53 -4.13
CA PRO A 129 -2.42 14.60 -3.37
C PRO A 129 -3.32 13.65 -2.55
N LEU A 130 -3.04 12.35 -2.61
CA LEU A 130 -3.54 11.33 -1.69
C LEU A 130 -2.34 10.80 -0.90
N VAL A 131 -2.29 11.13 0.39
CA VAL A 131 -1.08 10.94 1.19
C VAL A 131 -1.23 9.78 2.16
N THR A 132 -0.37 8.79 2.05
CA THR A 132 -0.20 7.74 3.05
C THR A 132 0.78 8.21 4.12
N ILE A 133 0.32 8.28 5.37
CA ILE A 133 1.10 8.80 6.50
C ILE A 133 2.25 7.85 6.85
N SER A 134 1.98 6.53 6.90
CA SER A 134 2.98 5.51 7.16
C SER A 134 2.87 4.38 6.14
N HIS A 135 3.94 4.19 5.33
CA HIS A 135 4.02 3.18 4.28
C HIS A 135 5.30 2.35 4.43
N TYR A 136 5.41 1.56 5.53
CA TYR A 136 6.54 0.69 5.85
C TYR A 136 7.89 1.40 6.06
N GLU A 137 7.88 2.71 6.29
CA GLU A 137 9.07 3.48 6.61
C GLU A 137 9.13 3.83 8.10
N PHE A 138 9.05 2.81 8.95
CA PHE A 138 9.13 3.01 10.39
C PHE A 138 10.51 3.57 10.79
N PRO A 139 10.61 4.59 11.67
CA PRO A 139 11.88 5.12 12.10
C PRO A 139 12.76 4.06 12.76
N TYR A 140 13.91 3.79 12.15
CA TYR A 140 14.82 2.77 12.66
C TYR A 140 15.41 3.15 14.04
N GLY A 141 15.45 4.47 14.33
CA GLY A 141 15.76 4.98 15.68
C GLY A 141 14.81 4.45 16.74
N LEU A 142 13.50 4.37 16.47
CA LEU A 142 12.53 3.80 17.40
C LEU A 142 12.67 2.27 17.53
N THR A 143 13.00 1.56 16.43
CA THR A 143 13.33 0.13 16.50
C THR A 143 14.49 -0.11 17.47
N LYS A 144 15.57 0.65 17.37
CA LYS A 144 16.72 0.56 18.28
C LYS A 144 16.37 0.96 19.72
N LYS A 145 15.67 2.08 19.90
CA LYS A 145 15.30 2.63 21.21
C LYS A 145 14.48 1.65 22.06
N TYR A 146 13.60 0.89 21.41
CA TYR A 146 12.70 -0.05 22.07
C TYR A 146 13.13 -1.52 21.89
N ASP A 147 14.43 -1.77 21.83
CA ASP A 147 15.01 -3.13 21.79
C ASP A 147 14.38 -4.05 20.73
N GLY A 148 14.12 -3.48 19.54
CA GLY A 148 13.54 -4.20 18.41
C GLY A 148 12.03 -4.42 18.49
N ARG A 149 11.31 -3.81 19.43
CA ARG A 149 9.87 -4.05 19.63
C ARG A 149 8.96 -3.16 18.77
N GLY A 150 9.50 -2.06 18.21
CA GLY A 150 8.78 -1.20 17.28
C GLY A 150 7.38 -0.81 17.77
N TRP A 151 6.35 -1.02 16.95
CA TRP A 151 4.95 -0.71 17.30
C TRP A 151 4.36 -1.54 18.45
N ALA A 152 5.04 -2.60 18.92
CA ALA A 152 4.61 -3.29 20.16
C ALA A 152 4.77 -2.41 21.40
N GLU A 153 5.55 -1.32 21.32
CA GLU A 153 5.66 -0.31 22.36
C GLU A 153 4.58 0.76 22.23
N ARG A 154 3.86 1.00 23.34
CA ARG A 154 2.73 1.93 23.35
C ARG A 154 3.14 3.38 23.12
N GLU A 155 4.30 3.78 23.59
CA GLU A 155 4.88 5.11 23.45
C GLU A 155 5.06 5.55 21.99
N VAL A 156 5.12 4.60 21.06
CA VAL A 156 5.18 4.87 19.62
C VAL A 156 3.91 5.58 19.11
N ILE A 157 2.77 5.36 19.78
CA ILE A 157 1.52 6.10 19.49
C ILE A 157 1.75 7.60 19.58
N ASP A 158 2.38 8.08 20.66
CA ASP A 158 2.61 9.51 20.87
C ASP A 158 3.61 10.09 19.87
N CYS A 159 4.63 9.31 19.50
CA CYS A 159 5.56 9.67 18.43
C CYS A 159 4.85 9.85 17.07
N TYR A 160 4.00 8.89 16.73
CA TYR A 160 3.19 8.93 15.51
C TYR A 160 2.21 10.12 15.50
N LEU A 161 1.54 10.40 16.61
CA LEU A 161 0.61 11.52 16.71
C LEU A 161 1.31 12.87 16.62
N ARG A 162 2.52 12.99 17.14
CA ARG A 162 3.35 14.19 16.95
C ARG A 162 3.69 14.40 15.48
N TYR A 163 4.06 13.32 14.80
CA TYR A 163 4.28 13.32 13.35
C TYR A 163 3.00 13.70 12.58
N CYS A 164 1.86 13.08 12.88
CA CYS A 164 0.57 13.44 12.27
C CYS A 164 0.25 14.92 12.46
N LYS A 165 0.40 15.44 13.69
CA LYS A 165 0.14 16.86 13.99
C LYS A 165 0.99 17.79 13.13
N ALA A 166 2.28 17.49 12.96
CA ALA A 166 3.20 18.30 12.17
C ALA A 166 2.76 18.36 10.69
N ILE A 167 2.50 17.20 10.08
CA ILE A 167 2.14 17.12 8.65
C ILE A 167 0.71 17.64 8.38
N PHE A 168 -0.26 17.35 9.23
CA PHE A 168 -1.63 17.86 9.10
C PHE A 168 -1.66 19.38 9.20
N THR A 169 -0.94 19.96 10.17
CA THR A 169 -0.87 21.40 10.34
C THR A 169 -0.17 22.09 9.17
N ARG A 170 0.96 21.52 8.71
CA ARG A 170 1.76 22.10 7.61
C ARG A 170 1.03 22.05 6.28
N TYR A 171 0.31 20.96 6.00
CA TYR A 171 -0.25 20.71 4.68
C TYR A 171 -1.77 20.84 4.63
N LYS A 172 -2.42 21.44 5.65
CA LYS A 172 -3.88 21.52 5.76
C LYS A 172 -4.60 22.16 4.57
N ASP A 173 -3.90 23.03 3.83
CA ASP A 173 -4.45 23.74 2.67
C ASP A 173 -3.98 23.11 1.34
N LEU A 174 -3.15 22.07 1.38
CA LEU A 174 -2.56 21.42 0.21
C LEU A 174 -3.06 19.98 0.00
N VAL A 175 -3.36 19.26 1.07
CA VAL A 175 -3.74 17.85 1.04
C VAL A 175 -5.10 17.67 1.70
N LYS A 176 -6.02 17.04 0.98
CA LYS A 176 -7.36 16.71 1.47
C LYS A 176 -7.50 15.24 1.86
N TYR A 177 -6.86 14.33 1.10
CA TYR A 177 -7.02 12.89 1.25
C TYR A 177 -5.82 12.27 1.95
N TRP A 178 -6.08 11.54 3.04
CA TRP A 178 -5.08 10.90 3.87
C TRP A 178 -5.40 9.44 4.10
N LEU A 179 -4.35 8.61 4.24
CA LEU A 179 -4.43 7.21 4.68
C LEU A 179 -3.51 7.05 5.89
N THR A 180 -4.02 6.48 6.97
CA THR A 180 -3.25 6.40 8.23
C THR A 180 -2.07 5.44 8.12
N PHE A 181 -2.32 4.21 7.66
CA PHE A 181 -1.30 3.17 7.46
C PHE A 181 -1.52 2.49 6.12
N ASN A 182 -0.45 2.16 5.43
CA ASN A 182 -0.50 1.27 4.26
C ASN A 182 -0.69 -0.16 4.73
N GLU A 183 -1.66 -0.87 4.13
CA GLU A 183 -1.87 -2.31 4.35
C GLU A 183 -1.72 -2.73 5.82
N ILE A 184 -2.45 -2.05 6.71
CA ILE A 184 -2.34 -2.25 8.16
C ILE A 184 -2.48 -3.73 8.56
N ASN A 185 -3.24 -4.51 7.79
CA ASN A 185 -3.50 -5.93 8.01
C ASN A 185 -2.27 -6.84 7.73
N ILE A 186 -1.18 -6.30 7.19
CA ILE A 186 0.09 -7.04 7.04
C ILE A 186 0.60 -7.55 8.40
N LEU A 187 0.30 -6.83 9.50
CA LEU A 187 0.66 -7.25 10.85
C LEU A 187 -0.03 -8.54 11.33
N ALA A 188 -1.13 -8.95 10.70
CA ALA A 188 -1.69 -10.27 10.95
C ALA A 188 -0.80 -11.42 10.44
N ARG A 189 0.26 -11.11 9.69
CA ARG A 189 1.18 -12.09 9.08
C ARG A 189 2.63 -11.91 9.57
N PRO A 190 3.44 -13.00 9.63
CA PRO A 190 4.80 -12.94 10.16
C PRO A 190 5.70 -11.90 9.50
N PHE A 191 5.69 -11.78 8.16
CA PHE A 191 6.53 -10.80 7.46
C PHE A 191 6.16 -9.35 7.77
N GLY A 192 4.94 -9.08 8.23
CA GLY A 192 4.50 -7.76 8.69
C GLY A 192 5.20 -7.29 9.96
N SER A 193 5.82 -8.20 10.71
CA SER A 193 6.59 -7.88 11.92
C SER A 193 7.61 -6.75 11.68
N PHE A 194 8.44 -6.87 10.66
CA PHE A 194 9.42 -5.84 10.31
C PHE A 194 8.83 -4.73 9.43
N PHE A 195 8.13 -5.07 8.35
CA PHE A 195 7.61 -4.07 7.41
C PHE A 195 6.57 -3.14 8.03
N GLY A 196 5.52 -3.70 8.61
CA GLY A 196 4.42 -2.93 9.21
C GLY A 196 4.68 -2.52 10.65
N GLY A 197 5.37 -3.38 11.42
CA GLY A 197 5.59 -3.19 12.86
C GLY A 197 6.89 -2.52 13.23
N GLY A 198 7.88 -2.44 12.34
CA GLY A 198 9.22 -1.97 12.68
C GLY A 198 9.92 -2.85 13.72
N MET A 199 9.52 -4.15 13.81
CA MET A 199 10.02 -5.07 14.84
C MET A 199 11.21 -5.89 14.34
N LEU A 200 12.28 -5.91 15.14
CA LEU A 200 13.48 -6.72 14.94
C LEU A 200 13.87 -7.33 16.29
N LEU A 201 13.12 -8.33 16.75
CA LEU A 201 13.10 -8.81 18.14
C LEU A 201 14.42 -9.36 18.66
N ASP A 202 15.29 -9.88 17.80
CA ASP A 202 16.61 -10.37 18.22
C ASP A 202 17.76 -9.39 17.88
N GLN A 203 17.43 -8.28 17.22
CA GLN A 203 18.36 -7.22 16.80
C GLN A 203 19.54 -7.70 15.94
N LYS A 204 19.50 -8.95 15.43
CA LYS A 204 20.62 -9.54 14.67
C LYS A 204 20.52 -9.29 13.17
N GLY A 205 19.31 -9.06 12.67
CA GLY A 205 19.09 -9.01 11.25
C GLY A 205 19.23 -10.37 10.56
N GLY A 206 19.37 -10.37 9.23
CA GLY A 206 19.43 -11.56 8.40
C GLY A 206 18.36 -11.58 7.33
N PRO A 207 18.16 -12.73 6.62
CA PRO A 207 17.12 -12.86 5.61
C PRO A 207 15.74 -12.54 6.18
N ILE A 208 14.95 -11.75 5.44
CA ILE A 208 13.67 -11.23 5.97
C ILE A 208 12.63 -12.32 6.27
N ASN A 209 12.74 -13.46 5.62
CA ASN A 209 11.90 -14.63 5.87
C ASN A 209 12.37 -15.51 7.04
N GLU A 210 13.50 -15.19 7.67
CA GLU A 210 14.08 -15.92 8.79
C GLU A 210 14.13 -15.10 10.09
N ILE A 211 13.64 -13.85 10.08
CA ILE A 211 13.60 -13.01 11.29
C ILE A 211 12.70 -13.62 12.35
N LYS A 212 13.07 -13.40 13.60
CA LYS A 212 12.29 -13.87 14.74
C LYS A 212 10.92 -13.17 14.77
N ASP A 213 9.86 -13.97 14.76
CA ASP A 213 8.48 -13.51 14.86
C ASP A 213 7.85 -13.81 16.22
N ASN A 214 6.85 -13.02 16.59
CA ASN A 214 5.98 -13.25 17.76
C ASN A 214 4.58 -12.75 17.44
N GLU A 215 3.64 -13.66 17.27
CA GLU A 215 2.27 -13.36 16.86
C GLU A 215 1.53 -12.46 17.87
N GLU A 216 1.66 -12.73 19.16
CA GLU A 216 1.04 -11.89 20.21
C GLU A 216 1.55 -10.46 20.15
N MET A 217 2.87 -10.26 19.98
CA MET A 217 3.45 -8.93 19.83
C MET A 217 3.00 -8.23 18.54
N ARG A 218 2.80 -8.96 17.45
CA ARG A 218 2.26 -8.38 16.19
C ARG A 218 0.83 -7.89 16.40
N PHE A 219 -0.02 -8.64 17.07
CA PHE A 219 -1.39 -8.20 17.38
C PHE A 219 -1.41 -7.09 18.44
N GLN A 220 -0.47 -7.04 19.37
CA GLN A 220 -0.30 -5.88 20.25
C GLN A 220 0.11 -4.63 19.46
N ALA A 221 1.06 -4.74 18.54
CA ALA A 221 1.46 -3.67 17.63
C ALA A 221 0.30 -3.19 16.77
N LEU A 222 -0.51 -4.12 16.27
CA LEU A 222 -1.70 -3.83 15.49
C LEU A 222 -2.75 -3.05 16.31
N HIS A 223 -2.97 -3.45 17.57
CA HIS A 223 -3.84 -2.70 18.49
C HIS A 223 -3.35 -1.26 18.69
N HIS A 224 -2.04 -1.06 18.89
CA HIS A 224 -1.46 0.28 19.01
C HIS A 224 -1.62 1.10 17.71
N GLN A 225 -1.48 0.48 16.53
CA GLN A 225 -1.75 1.16 15.27
C GLN A 225 -3.23 1.51 15.10
N PHE A 226 -4.17 0.70 15.56
CA PHE A 226 -5.59 1.05 15.56
C PHE A 226 -5.86 2.28 16.43
N ILE A 227 -5.30 2.33 17.64
CA ILE A 227 -5.42 3.50 18.53
C ILE A 227 -4.79 4.74 17.90
N ALA A 228 -3.59 4.61 17.31
CA ALA A 228 -2.90 5.68 16.62
C ALA A 228 -3.71 6.19 15.42
N SER A 229 -4.29 5.29 14.62
CA SER A 229 -5.16 5.62 13.50
C SER A 229 -6.41 6.40 13.96
N ALA A 230 -7.10 5.89 14.96
CA ALA A 230 -8.32 6.53 15.49
C ALA A 230 -8.05 7.94 16.05
N LYS A 231 -6.97 8.10 16.82
CA LYS A 231 -6.55 9.42 17.32
C LYS A 231 -6.12 10.36 16.19
N ALA A 232 -5.45 9.84 15.14
CA ALA A 232 -5.05 10.63 13.99
C ALA A 232 -6.27 11.11 13.18
N VAL A 233 -7.29 10.28 12.99
CA VAL A 233 -8.54 10.66 12.33
C VAL A 233 -9.21 11.83 13.09
N LYS A 234 -9.38 11.69 14.40
CA LYS A 234 -9.97 12.75 15.23
C LYS A 234 -9.16 14.04 15.18
N MET A 235 -7.84 13.96 15.35
CA MET A 235 -6.93 15.11 15.27
C MET A 235 -6.98 15.78 13.89
N GLY A 236 -7.02 15.00 12.81
CA GLY A 236 -7.10 15.52 11.45
C GLY A 236 -8.38 16.35 11.25
N HIS A 237 -9.52 15.83 11.67
CA HIS A 237 -10.80 16.57 11.58
C HIS A 237 -10.85 17.82 12.49
N GLU A 238 -10.17 17.82 13.64
CA GLU A 238 -10.01 19.00 14.49
C GLU A 238 -9.15 20.09 13.83
N ILE A 239 -8.12 19.69 13.05
CA ILE A 239 -7.25 20.62 12.32
C ILE A 239 -7.93 21.16 11.06
N ASN A 240 -8.59 20.28 10.30
CA ASN A 240 -9.36 20.63 9.12
C ASN A 240 -10.52 19.65 8.92
N SER A 241 -11.75 20.12 9.10
CA SER A 241 -12.97 19.32 8.95
C SER A 241 -13.23 18.81 7.52
N ASP A 242 -12.55 19.36 6.52
CA ASP A 242 -12.65 18.92 5.13
C ASP A 242 -11.73 17.73 4.79
N PHE A 243 -10.84 17.35 5.71
CA PHE A 243 -10.01 16.17 5.52
C PHE A 243 -10.87 14.92 5.31
N LYS A 244 -10.38 14.06 4.42
CA LYS A 244 -10.90 12.72 4.21
C LYS A 244 -9.79 11.75 4.59
N ILE A 245 -10.00 10.99 5.65
CA ILE A 245 -9.00 10.10 6.23
C ILE A 245 -9.51 8.67 6.13
N GLY A 246 -8.79 7.83 5.37
CA GLY A 246 -9.17 6.46 5.07
C GLY A 246 -8.30 5.41 5.75
N CYS A 247 -8.81 4.18 5.80
CA CYS A 247 -8.01 2.98 6.01
C CYS A 247 -7.41 2.50 4.70
N MET A 248 -6.37 1.66 4.78
CA MET A 248 -5.83 0.98 3.60
C MET A 248 -5.51 -0.48 3.95
N ILE A 249 -6.11 -1.40 3.22
CA ILE A 249 -6.08 -2.85 3.46
C ILE A 249 -5.44 -3.55 2.25
N ALA A 250 -4.50 -4.47 2.51
CA ALA A 250 -4.09 -5.46 1.49
C ALA A 250 -5.22 -6.48 1.36
N TYR A 251 -6.08 -6.32 0.36
CA TYR A 251 -7.25 -7.19 0.26
C TYR A 251 -6.93 -8.47 -0.48
N GLU A 252 -7.14 -9.57 0.20
CA GLU A 252 -6.99 -10.92 -0.32
C GLU A 252 -8.35 -11.49 -0.70
N ALA A 253 -8.61 -11.60 -2.01
CA ALA A 253 -9.77 -12.32 -2.50
C ALA A 253 -9.54 -13.82 -2.34
N ILE A 254 -10.28 -14.46 -1.44
CA ILE A 254 -10.14 -15.87 -1.12
C ILE A 254 -11.41 -16.61 -1.54
N TYR A 255 -11.24 -17.61 -2.41
CA TYR A 255 -12.32 -18.50 -2.84
C TYR A 255 -12.23 -19.85 -2.14
N PRO A 256 -13.38 -20.51 -1.86
CA PRO A 256 -13.35 -21.93 -1.59
C PRO A 256 -12.88 -22.67 -2.87
N TYR A 257 -11.98 -23.63 -2.74
CA TYR A 257 -11.50 -24.40 -3.89
C TYR A 257 -12.61 -25.24 -4.54
N THR A 258 -13.53 -25.74 -3.71
CA THR A 258 -14.75 -26.42 -4.14
C THR A 258 -15.97 -25.87 -3.41
N CYS A 259 -17.17 -26.32 -3.81
CA CYS A 259 -18.41 -26.05 -3.06
C CYS A 259 -18.58 -26.94 -1.82
N HIS A 260 -17.58 -27.70 -1.41
CA HIS A 260 -17.62 -28.49 -0.18
C HIS A 260 -17.78 -27.55 1.04
N PRO A 261 -18.72 -27.82 1.98
CA PRO A 261 -18.99 -26.91 3.09
C PRO A 261 -17.72 -26.57 3.94
N GLU A 262 -16.79 -27.51 4.07
CA GLU A 262 -15.53 -27.28 4.81
C GLU A 262 -14.59 -26.33 4.05
N ASP A 263 -14.52 -26.37 2.72
CA ASP A 263 -13.79 -25.39 1.92
C ASP A 263 -14.40 -23.99 2.05
N VAL A 264 -15.74 -23.92 2.04
CA VAL A 264 -16.48 -22.67 2.15
C VAL A 264 -16.22 -21.98 3.50
N ILE A 265 -16.33 -22.73 4.60
CA ILE A 265 -16.09 -22.15 5.94
C ILE A 265 -14.62 -21.79 6.17
N LEU A 266 -13.69 -22.56 5.60
CA LEU A 266 -12.27 -22.27 5.68
C LEU A 266 -11.93 -20.97 4.94
N ALA A 267 -12.40 -20.80 3.70
CA ALA A 267 -12.20 -19.59 2.91
C ALA A 267 -12.80 -18.36 3.62
N GLN A 268 -14.02 -18.48 4.17
CA GLN A 268 -14.64 -17.42 4.95
C GLN A 268 -13.79 -17.03 6.17
N THR A 269 -13.36 -18.00 6.97
CA THR A 269 -12.57 -17.74 8.19
C THR A 269 -11.24 -17.05 7.86
N LYS A 270 -10.57 -17.47 6.78
CA LYS A 270 -9.34 -16.80 6.33
C LYS A 270 -9.60 -15.37 5.84
N GLU A 271 -10.65 -15.15 5.05
CA GLU A 271 -11.04 -13.81 4.61
C GLU A 271 -11.37 -12.88 5.80
N GLU A 272 -12.04 -13.41 6.84
CA GLU A 272 -12.34 -12.68 8.06
C GLU A 272 -11.09 -12.17 8.76
N ILE A 273 -10.08 -13.00 8.94
CA ILE A 273 -8.83 -12.61 9.60
C ILE A 273 -7.95 -11.74 8.70
N SER A 274 -7.80 -12.13 7.42
CA SER A 274 -6.93 -11.40 6.50
C SER A 274 -7.43 -9.97 6.21
N ASN A 275 -8.76 -9.80 6.03
CA ASN A 275 -9.33 -8.55 5.55
C ASN A 275 -10.19 -7.86 6.60
N TYR A 276 -11.18 -8.56 7.16
CA TYR A 276 -12.21 -7.91 7.97
C TYR A 276 -11.79 -7.60 9.40
N PHE A 277 -10.80 -8.30 9.95
CA PHE A 277 -10.29 -8.01 11.29
C PHE A 277 -9.88 -6.54 11.43
N CYS A 278 -9.01 -6.06 10.55
CA CYS A 278 -8.57 -4.67 10.57
C CYS A 278 -9.62 -3.69 10.07
N SER A 279 -10.36 -4.09 9.03
CA SER A 279 -11.39 -3.26 8.43
C SER A 279 -12.51 -2.92 9.42
N ASP A 280 -13.00 -3.91 10.19
CA ASP A 280 -14.06 -3.68 11.17
C ASP A 280 -13.60 -2.71 12.26
N VAL A 281 -12.37 -2.84 12.75
CA VAL A 281 -11.83 -1.92 13.77
C VAL A 281 -11.73 -0.50 13.23
N GLN A 282 -11.20 -0.31 12.01
CA GLN A 282 -11.02 1.04 11.47
C GLN A 282 -12.33 1.69 10.97
N VAL A 283 -13.28 0.89 10.46
CA VAL A 283 -14.53 1.42 9.88
C VAL A 283 -15.67 1.46 10.89
N ARG A 284 -15.77 0.45 11.80
CA ARG A 284 -16.85 0.35 12.79
C ARG A 284 -16.44 0.81 14.18
N GLY A 285 -15.11 0.93 14.43
CA GLY A 285 -14.56 1.31 15.73
C GLY A 285 -14.67 0.22 16.80
N GLU A 286 -14.77 -1.04 16.39
CA GLU A 286 -14.89 -2.16 17.32
C GLU A 286 -14.25 -3.43 16.77
N TYR A 287 -13.74 -4.27 17.67
CA TYR A 287 -13.25 -5.59 17.30
C TYR A 287 -14.38 -6.47 16.75
N PRO A 288 -14.14 -7.23 15.65
CA PRO A 288 -15.14 -8.11 15.10
C PRO A 288 -15.47 -9.27 16.05
N HIS A 289 -16.69 -9.83 15.90
CA HIS A 289 -17.19 -10.91 16.74
C HIS A 289 -16.30 -12.18 16.75
N PHE A 290 -15.56 -12.44 15.68
CA PHE A 290 -14.67 -13.59 15.57
C PHE A 290 -13.29 -13.38 16.24
N ALA A 291 -12.92 -12.15 16.62
CA ALA A 291 -11.61 -11.83 17.19
C ALA A 291 -11.33 -12.61 18.48
N ALA A 292 -12.33 -12.71 19.38
CA ALA A 292 -12.16 -13.39 20.66
C ALA A 292 -11.86 -14.91 20.49
N ARG A 293 -12.49 -15.56 19.50
CA ARG A 293 -12.22 -16.95 19.16
C ARG A 293 -10.79 -17.10 18.61
N TYR A 294 -10.42 -16.27 17.64
CA TYR A 294 -9.10 -16.29 17.04
C TYR A 294 -7.99 -16.10 18.09
N PHE A 295 -8.12 -15.10 18.97
CA PHE A 295 -7.16 -14.85 20.03
C PHE A 295 -7.02 -16.04 20.99
N LYS A 296 -8.13 -16.66 21.36
CA LYS A 296 -8.12 -17.85 22.22
C LYS A 296 -7.43 -19.04 21.55
N GLU A 297 -7.73 -19.32 20.29
CA GLU A 297 -7.14 -20.45 19.55
C GLU A 297 -5.64 -20.27 19.29
N HIS A 298 -5.17 -19.01 19.16
CA HIS A 298 -3.76 -18.64 18.93
C HIS A 298 -3.00 -18.25 20.21
N ASN A 299 -3.63 -18.32 21.39
CA ASN A 299 -3.06 -17.90 22.67
C ASN A 299 -2.55 -16.45 22.68
N ILE A 300 -3.27 -15.54 22.04
CA ILE A 300 -2.97 -14.11 21.93
C ILE A 300 -3.68 -13.37 23.06
N ASN A 301 -2.91 -12.67 23.92
CA ASN A 301 -3.40 -11.87 25.03
C ASN A 301 -2.89 -10.44 24.91
N ILE A 302 -3.54 -9.62 24.08
CA ILE A 302 -3.18 -8.21 23.94
C ILE A 302 -3.62 -7.41 25.16
N LYS A 303 -2.81 -6.43 25.54
CA LYS A 303 -3.16 -5.46 26.56
C LYS A 303 -4.02 -4.35 25.96
N ILE A 304 -5.26 -4.25 26.39
CA ILE A 304 -6.18 -3.15 26.08
C ILE A 304 -6.27 -2.28 27.33
N GLU A 305 -5.96 -1.00 27.23
CA GLU A 305 -6.02 -0.07 28.35
C GLU A 305 -7.40 0.57 28.47
N ASP A 306 -7.71 1.13 29.66
CA ASP A 306 -8.95 1.85 29.90
C ASP A 306 -9.09 3.02 28.90
N GLY A 307 -10.23 3.09 28.22
CA GLY A 307 -10.52 4.12 27.21
C GLY A 307 -10.11 3.77 25.78
N ASP A 308 -9.35 2.67 25.53
CA ASP A 308 -8.93 2.31 24.18
C ASP A 308 -10.11 2.01 23.27
N LEU A 309 -11.10 1.28 23.76
CA LEU A 309 -12.27 0.92 22.94
C LEU A 309 -13.16 2.12 22.60
N GLU A 310 -13.23 3.09 23.48
CA GLU A 310 -13.92 4.38 23.25
C GLU A 310 -13.19 5.19 22.16
N ILE A 311 -11.85 5.23 22.22
CA ILE A 311 -11.03 5.89 21.19
C ILE A 311 -11.29 5.31 19.82
N LEU A 312 -11.35 3.97 19.69
CA LEU A 312 -11.63 3.31 18.42
C LEU A 312 -12.98 3.75 17.83
N LYS A 313 -14.03 3.83 18.67
CA LYS A 313 -15.38 4.27 18.26
C LYS A 313 -15.44 5.72 17.79
N GLU A 314 -14.66 6.59 18.41
CA GLU A 314 -14.64 8.02 18.10
C GLU A 314 -13.81 8.36 16.85
N GLY A 315 -12.90 7.49 16.44
CA GLY A 315 -11.93 7.73 15.38
C GLY A 315 -12.07 6.83 14.15
N THR A 316 -13.31 6.54 13.73
CA THR A 316 -13.57 5.77 12.52
C THR A 316 -13.23 6.54 11.24
N VAL A 317 -12.82 5.81 10.20
CA VAL A 317 -12.39 6.41 8.92
C VAL A 317 -13.56 6.90 8.06
N ASP A 318 -13.29 7.86 7.16
CA ASP A 318 -14.30 8.46 6.26
C ASP A 318 -14.58 7.61 5.02
N TYR A 319 -13.58 6.86 4.54
CA TYR A 319 -13.65 6.05 3.32
C TYR A 319 -12.74 4.83 3.42
N TYR A 320 -13.08 3.81 2.64
CA TYR A 320 -12.34 2.55 2.59
C TYR A 320 -11.39 2.53 1.40
N THR A 321 -10.13 2.18 1.62
CA THR A 321 -9.19 1.94 0.52
C THR A 321 -8.50 0.60 0.64
N PHE A 322 -8.08 0.07 -0.49
CA PHE A 322 -7.41 -1.23 -0.52
C PHE A 322 -6.50 -1.39 -1.73
N SER A 323 -5.55 -2.30 -1.61
CA SER A 323 -4.78 -2.87 -2.72
C SER A 323 -5.45 -4.16 -3.20
N TYR A 324 -5.44 -4.37 -4.51
CA TYR A 324 -5.88 -5.60 -5.15
C TYR A 324 -4.93 -6.00 -6.26
N TYR A 325 -4.34 -7.17 -6.17
CA TYR A 325 -3.42 -7.67 -7.18
C TYR A 325 -3.80 -9.03 -7.73
N MET A 326 -4.37 -9.90 -6.89
CA MET A 326 -4.66 -11.29 -7.21
C MET A 326 -5.68 -11.89 -6.26
N SER A 327 -6.13 -13.10 -6.59
CA SER A 327 -6.95 -13.95 -5.72
C SER A 327 -6.28 -15.30 -5.48
N GLY A 328 -6.77 -16.04 -4.52
CA GLY A 328 -6.34 -17.40 -4.20
C GLY A 328 -7.51 -18.30 -3.79
N CYS A 329 -7.23 -19.56 -3.60
CA CYS A 329 -8.21 -20.54 -3.11
C CYS A 329 -7.76 -21.17 -1.79
N GLU A 330 -8.73 -21.68 -1.03
CA GLU A 330 -8.51 -22.48 0.17
C GLU A 330 -9.29 -23.79 0.10
N SER A 331 -8.66 -24.88 0.55
CA SER A 331 -9.30 -26.21 0.65
C SER A 331 -8.99 -26.85 1.99
N ALA A 332 -9.96 -27.58 2.51
CA ALA A 332 -9.78 -28.44 3.68
C ALA A 332 -8.91 -29.67 3.37
N HIS A 333 -8.66 -29.94 2.08
CA HIS A 333 -7.84 -31.04 1.57
C HIS A 333 -6.72 -30.50 0.66
N PRO A 334 -5.79 -29.67 1.19
CA PRO A 334 -4.79 -28.95 0.38
C PRO A 334 -3.75 -29.86 -0.27
N GLU A 335 -3.56 -31.09 0.24
CA GLU A 335 -2.63 -32.08 -0.28
C GLU A 335 -2.97 -32.58 -1.71
N GLU A 336 -4.23 -32.39 -2.13
CA GLU A 336 -4.72 -32.79 -3.45
C GLU A 336 -4.62 -31.66 -4.49
N VAL A 337 -4.13 -30.47 -4.07
CA VAL A 337 -4.20 -29.25 -4.89
C VAL A 337 -2.82 -28.60 -5.05
N GLU A 338 -2.55 -28.07 -6.25
CA GLU A 338 -1.35 -27.32 -6.55
C GLU A 338 -1.33 -25.95 -5.81
N ASN A 339 -0.22 -25.65 -5.14
CA ASN A 339 0.01 -24.34 -4.53
C ASN A 339 0.29 -23.26 -5.58
N ILE A 340 -0.05 -22.03 -5.26
CA ILE A 340 0.38 -20.86 -6.04
C ILE A 340 1.92 -20.77 -5.94
N GLY A 341 2.57 -20.72 -7.11
CA GLY A 341 4.00 -20.43 -7.19
C GLY A 341 4.27 -18.93 -7.15
N GLY A 342 5.54 -18.55 -6.99
CA GLY A 342 6.00 -17.17 -7.08
C GLY A 342 6.48 -16.57 -5.75
N ASN A 343 6.65 -15.25 -5.72
CA ASN A 343 7.25 -14.54 -4.58
C ASN A 343 6.27 -14.18 -3.45
N MET A 344 4.97 -14.40 -3.66
CA MET A 344 3.93 -14.28 -2.64
C MET A 344 2.90 -15.38 -2.87
N THR A 345 2.57 -16.13 -1.82
CA THR A 345 1.56 -17.20 -1.88
C THR A 345 0.31 -16.77 -1.14
N LEU A 346 -0.81 -16.69 -1.88
CA LEU A 346 -2.15 -16.46 -1.31
C LEU A 346 -2.99 -17.76 -1.41
N GLY A 347 -2.53 -18.84 -0.77
CA GLY A 347 -3.24 -20.10 -0.75
C GLY A 347 -3.02 -20.97 -1.99
N LEU A 348 -4.06 -21.69 -2.40
CA LEU A 348 -4.02 -22.65 -3.49
C LEU A 348 -4.30 -22.01 -4.85
N LYS A 349 -3.76 -22.63 -5.91
CA LYS A 349 -3.97 -22.19 -7.29
C LYS A 349 -5.43 -22.36 -7.71
N ASN A 350 -6.03 -21.29 -8.21
CA ASN A 350 -7.32 -21.36 -8.86
C ASN A 350 -7.15 -21.97 -10.27
N PRO A 351 -7.79 -23.10 -10.59
CA PRO A 351 -7.58 -23.79 -11.87
C PRO A 351 -8.13 -23.02 -13.09
N TYR A 352 -8.92 -21.98 -12.87
CA TYR A 352 -9.55 -21.18 -13.93
C TYR A 352 -8.79 -19.89 -14.27
N LEU A 353 -7.72 -19.56 -13.51
CA LEU A 353 -7.00 -18.31 -13.67
C LEU A 353 -5.59 -18.52 -14.25
N LYS A 354 -5.16 -17.55 -15.05
CA LYS A 354 -3.77 -17.43 -15.49
C LYS A 354 -2.95 -16.67 -14.45
N ALA A 355 -1.65 -16.89 -14.42
CA ALA A 355 -0.73 -16.18 -13.55
C ALA A 355 0.32 -15.41 -14.33
N SER A 356 0.86 -14.33 -13.72
CA SER A 356 2.04 -13.62 -14.20
C SER A 356 3.31 -14.45 -14.02
N ASP A 357 4.46 -13.98 -14.55
CA ASP A 357 5.77 -14.59 -14.35
C ASP A 357 6.19 -14.67 -12.87
N TRP A 358 5.61 -13.85 -12.01
CA TRP A 358 5.79 -13.88 -10.55
C TRP A 358 4.77 -14.76 -9.82
N GLY A 359 3.94 -15.53 -10.53
CA GLY A 359 2.95 -16.43 -9.97
C GLY A 359 1.64 -15.75 -9.52
N TRP A 360 1.46 -14.46 -9.77
CA TRP A 360 0.26 -13.74 -9.36
C TRP A 360 -0.90 -14.01 -10.29
N GLN A 361 -1.97 -14.57 -9.78
CA GLN A 361 -3.17 -14.92 -10.56
C GLN A 361 -3.95 -13.67 -10.97
N VAL A 362 -4.25 -13.57 -12.27
CA VAL A 362 -4.98 -12.44 -12.86
C VAL A 362 -6.46 -12.69 -12.72
N ASP A 363 -7.14 -11.89 -11.90
CA ASP A 363 -8.57 -12.06 -11.60
C ASP A 363 -9.33 -10.72 -11.56
N PRO A 364 -9.73 -10.20 -12.72
CA PRO A 364 -10.52 -8.97 -12.78
C PRO A 364 -11.90 -9.10 -12.12
N VAL A 365 -12.57 -10.26 -12.26
CA VAL A 365 -13.88 -10.52 -11.66
C VAL A 365 -13.79 -10.57 -10.13
N GLY A 366 -12.66 -11.04 -9.61
CA GLY A 366 -12.36 -10.98 -8.19
C GLY A 366 -12.39 -9.56 -7.64
N LEU A 367 -11.88 -8.57 -8.38
CA LEU A 367 -11.95 -7.17 -7.99
C LEU A 367 -13.41 -6.69 -7.84
N ARG A 368 -14.30 -7.01 -8.80
CA ARG A 368 -15.75 -6.69 -8.69
C ARG A 368 -16.38 -7.37 -7.47
N THR A 369 -16.04 -8.64 -7.24
CA THR A 369 -16.51 -9.39 -6.07
C THR A 369 -16.09 -8.72 -4.76
N VAL A 370 -14.84 -8.29 -4.65
CA VAL A 370 -14.29 -7.58 -3.49
C VAL A 370 -14.99 -6.25 -3.27
N LEU A 371 -15.15 -5.44 -4.30
CA LEU A 371 -15.84 -4.15 -4.24
C LEU A 371 -17.27 -4.29 -3.72
N ASN A 372 -18.02 -5.27 -4.23
CA ASN A 372 -19.38 -5.58 -3.79
C ASN A 372 -19.42 -6.04 -2.33
N LYS A 373 -18.50 -6.92 -1.91
CA LYS A 373 -18.41 -7.40 -0.52
C LYS A 373 -18.13 -6.28 0.46
N ILE A 374 -17.13 -5.40 0.15
CA ILE A 374 -16.75 -4.26 1.00
C ILE A 374 -17.93 -3.29 1.12
N TYR A 375 -18.55 -2.94 0.00
CA TYR A 375 -19.66 -1.98 0.02
C TYR A 375 -20.89 -2.52 0.75
N ALA A 376 -21.23 -3.79 0.53
CA ALA A 376 -22.33 -4.45 1.27
C ALA A 376 -22.08 -4.49 2.79
N ARG A 377 -20.81 -4.61 3.23
CA ARG A 377 -20.44 -4.67 4.64
C ARG A 377 -20.42 -3.29 5.32
N TYR A 378 -19.91 -2.26 4.66
CA TYR A 378 -19.59 -0.98 5.28
C TYR A 378 -20.42 0.19 4.78
N ASN A 379 -20.89 0.17 3.55
CA ASN A 379 -21.72 1.22 2.93
C ASN A 379 -21.10 2.63 3.05
N ILE A 380 -19.79 2.75 2.89
CA ILE A 380 -19.02 4.00 2.83
C ILE A 380 -18.30 4.10 1.49
N PRO A 381 -17.86 5.30 1.05
CA PRO A 381 -17.12 5.45 -0.20
C PRO A 381 -15.88 4.56 -0.25
N ILE A 382 -15.58 4.02 -1.43
CA ILE A 382 -14.45 3.10 -1.65
C ILE A 382 -13.53 3.69 -2.70
N MET A 383 -12.20 3.50 -2.54
CA MET A 383 -11.20 3.78 -3.57
C MET A 383 -10.22 2.61 -3.70
N VAL A 384 -9.97 2.13 -4.91
CA VAL A 384 -8.88 1.20 -5.18
C VAL A 384 -7.60 2.02 -5.30
N VAL A 385 -6.70 1.89 -4.33
CA VAL A 385 -5.50 2.74 -4.27
C VAL A 385 -4.21 2.05 -4.71
N GLU A 386 -4.28 0.73 -4.94
CA GLU A 386 -3.22 -0.03 -5.59
C GLU A 386 -3.81 -1.17 -6.42
N ASN A 387 -3.45 -1.21 -7.69
CA ASN A 387 -3.68 -2.32 -8.59
C ASN A 387 -2.67 -2.22 -9.74
N GLY A 388 -2.04 -3.31 -10.14
CA GLY A 388 -1.02 -3.24 -11.18
C GLY A 388 -0.43 -4.61 -11.52
N PHE A 389 0.33 -4.62 -12.62
CA PHE A 389 0.94 -5.83 -13.16
C PHE A 389 2.46 -5.65 -13.29
N GLY A 390 3.20 -6.40 -12.49
CA GLY A 390 4.66 -6.43 -12.55
C GLY A 390 5.14 -7.36 -13.66
N ALA A 391 6.00 -6.83 -14.55
CA ALA A 391 6.57 -7.59 -15.67
C ALA A 391 7.98 -7.12 -16.02
N VAL A 392 8.67 -7.87 -16.88
CA VAL A 392 9.94 -7.47 -17.47
C VAL A 392 9.65 -6.71 -18.76
N ASP A 393 9.93 -5.42 -18.78
CA ASP A 393 9.79 -4.59 -19.97
C ASP A 393 11.10 -4.56 -20.77
N GLN A 394 10.99 -4.47 -22.09
CA GLN A 394 12.12 -4.37 -23.01
C GLN A 394 12.02 -3.08 -23.81
N ILE A 395 13.18 -2.44 -24.02
CA ILE A 395 13.30 -1.32 -24.96
C ILE A 395 13.61 -1.93 -26.32
N GLU A 396 12.71 -1.70 -27.29
CA GLU A 396 12.87 -2.17 -28.68
C GLU A 396 13.96 -1.39 -29.41
N SER A 397 14.37 -1.89 -30.59
CA SER A 397 15.43 -1.26 -31.37
C SER A 397 15.10 0.15 -31.86
N ASP A 398 13.83 0.50 -31.94
CA ASP A 398 13.33 1.85 -32.29
C ASP A 398 13.10 2.75 -31.06
N GLY A 399 13.44 2.25 -29.85
CA GLY A 399 13.26 2.95 -28.58
C GLY A 399 11.85 2.85 -27.99
N SER A 400 10.92 2.15 -28.63
CA SER A 400 9.57 1.91 -28.08
C SER A 400 9.61 0.87 -26.95
N ILE A 401 8.59 0.90 -26.08
CA ILE A 401 8.39 -0.10 -25.03
C ILE A 401 6.94 -0.58 -25.14
N ASN A 402 6.78 -1.81 -25.65
CA ASN A 402 5.48 -2.41 -25.92
C ASN A 402 5.04 -3.28 -24.74
N ASP A 403 4.14 -2.75 -23.93
CA ASP A 403 3.63 -3.40 -22.72
C ASP A 403 2.12 -3.70 -22.79
N ASP A 404 1.68 -4.29 -23.90
CA ASP A 404 0.27 -4.64 -24.17
C ASP A 404 -0.33 -5.52 -23.05
N TYR A 405 0.44 -6.44 -22.46
CA TYR A 405 0.03 -7.25 -21.34
C TYR A 405 -0.39 -6.42 -20.11
N ARG A 406 0.22 -5.23 -19.90
CA ARG A 406 -0.17 -4.30 -18.82
C ARG A 406 -1.47 -3.59 -19.19
N ILE A 407 -1.61 -3.20 -20.44
CA ILE A 407 -2.86 -2.61 -20.97
C ILE A 407 -4.00 -3.61 -20.78
N ASP A 408 -3.83 -4.87 -21.18
CA ASP A 408 -4.84 -5.91 -21.06
C ASP A 408 -5.25 -6.13 -19.60
N TYR A 409 -4.27 -6.26 -18.70
CA TYR A 409 -4.54 -6.41 -17.27
C TYR A 409 -5.35 -5.24 -16.70
N LEU A 410 -4.91 -4.00 -16.94
CA LEU A 410 -5.57 -2.82 -16.40
C LEU A 410 -6.96 -2.60 -17.01
N ARG A 411 -7.09 -2.79 -18.33
CA ARG A 411 -8.37 -2.69 -19.03
C ARG A 411 -9.42 -3.61 -18.42
N ASP A 412 -9.08 -4.88 -18.26
CA ASP A 412 -10.01 -5.89 -17.77
C ASP A 412 -10.43 -5.59 -16.30
N HIS A 413 -9.50 -5.08 -15.46
CA HIS A 413 -9.82 -4.63 -14.09
C HIS A 413 -10.67 -3.36 -14.07
N ILE A 414 -10.37 -2.37 -14.93
CA ILE A 414 -11.16 -1.13 -15.01
C ILE A 414 -12.59 -1.43 -15.50
N GLU A 415 -12.76 -2.38 -16.40
CA GLU A 415 -14.09 -2.80 -16.84
C GLU A 415 -14.89 -3.40 -15.66
N GLN A 416 -14.27 -4.22 -14.82
CA GLN A 416 -14.94 -4.79 -13.64
C GLN A 416 -15.22 -3.74 -12.55
N MET A 417 -14.42 -2.70 -12.43
CA MET A 417 -14.75 -1.55 -11.57
C MET A 417 -15.98 -0.79 -12.10
N ARG A 418 -16.12 -0.58 -13.40
CA ARG A 418 -17.31 0.01 -14.01
C ARG A 418 -18.56 -0.82 -13.70
N GLU A 419 -18.46 -2.13 -13.86
CA GLU A 419 -19.53 -3.07 -13.50
C GLU A 419 -19.90 -3.00 -12.01
N SER A 420 -18.93 -2.82 -11.10
CA SER A 420 -19.21 -2.68 -9.67
C SER A 420 -19.99 -1.40 -9.35
N ILE A 421 -19.73 -0.31 -10.07
CA ILE A 421 -20.51 0.94 -9.95
C ILE A 421 -21.97 0.69 -10.37
N GLU A 422 -22.19 -0.09 -11.42
CA GLU A 422 -23.53 -0.49 -11.85
C GLU A 422 -24.23 -1.42 -10.84
N ASP A 423 -23.47 -2.25 -10.13
CA ASP A 423 -23.97 -3.01 -8.98
C ASP A 423 -24.38 -2.12 -7.79
N GLY A 424 -24.03 -0.83 -7.82
CA GLY A 424 -24.40 0.18 -6.82
C GLY A 424 -23.29 0.59 -5.87
N VAL A 425 -22.04 0.13 -6.08
CA VAL A 425 -20.88 0.51 -5.27
C VAL A 425 -20.59 2.01 -5.43
N ASP A 426 -20.33 2.70 -4.32
CA ASP A 426 -19.84 4.08 -4.31
C ASP A 426 -18.31 4.09 -4.45
N LEU A 427 -17.84 3.87 -5.68
CA LEU A 427 -16.42 3.88 -6.02
C LEU A 427 -16.02 5.29 -6.48
N ILE A 428 -15.11 5.94 -5.72
CA ILE A 428 -14.75 7.36 -5.92
C ILE A 428 -13.43 7.56 -6.67
N GLY A 429 -12.60 6.53 -6.83
CA GLY A 429 -11.32 6.68 -7.51
C GLY A 429 -10.53 5.38 -7.67
N TYR A 430 -9.47 5.49 -8.48
CA TYR A 430 -8.56 4.42 -8.81
C TYR A 430 -7.14 4.96 -9.02
N THR A 431 -6.17 4.37 -8.33
CA THR A 431 -4.74 4.63 -8.58
C THR A 431 -4.01 3.34 -8.89
N THR A 432 -3.31 3.31 -10.03
CA THR A 432 -2.48 2.18 -10.42
C THR A 432 -1.22 2.13 -9.56
N TRP A 433 -0.83 0.93 -9.13
CA TRP A 433 0.42 0.77 -8.40
C TRP A 433 1.63 0.92 -9.30
N GLY A 434 2.60 1.73 -8.84
CA GLY A 434 3.84 1.94 -9.54
C GLY A 434 3.66 2.63 -10.88
N CYS A 435 2.89 3.73 -10.95
CA CYS A 435 2.63 4.49 -12.19
C CYS A 435 3.88 4.93 -12.95
N ILE A 436 5.01 4.97 -12.29
CA ILE A 436 6.38 5.04 -12.80
C ILE A 436 7.15 3.84 -12.25
N ASP A 437 8.09 3.28 -13.01
CA ASP A 437 8.90 2.16 -12.53
C ASP A 437 9.61 2.50 -11.23
N LEU A 438 9.52 1.62 -10.26
CA LEU A 438 10.06 1.81 -8.92
C LEU A 438 10.66 0.51 -8.38
N VAL A 439 11.38 0.60 -7.27
CA VAL A 439 11.96 -0.57 -6.60
C VAL A 439 10.85 -1.48 -6.08
N SER A 440 10.91 -2.78 -6.41
CA SER A 440 9.97 -3.77 -5.88
C SER A 440 10.10 -3.90 -4.36
N ALA A 441 9.01 -3.79 -3.61
CA ALA A 441 9.01 -3.90 -2.15
C ALA A 441 9.50 -5.28 -1.68
N GLY A 442 8.98 -6.35 -2.26
CA GLY A 442 9.29 -7.71 -1.83
C GLY A 442 10.69 -8.19 -2.20
N THR A 443 11.19 -7.82 -3.39
CA THR A 443 12.46 -8.33 -3.91
C THR A 443 13.59 -7.31 -3.94
N GLY A 444 13.29 -6.01 -3.91
CA GLY A 444 14.29 -4.96 -4.10
C GLY A 444 14.75 -4.78 -5.55
N GLU A 445 14.12 -5.46 -6.50
CA GLU A 445 14.49 -5.44 -7.92
C GLU A 445 13.84 -4.29 -8.67
N MET A 446 14.54 -3.76 -9.67
CA MET A 446 13.99 -2.83 -10.65
C MET A 446 13.38 -3.53 -11.86
N LYS A 447 13.80 -4.76 -12.18
CA LYS A 447 13.31 -5.48 -13.36
C LYS A 447 11.83 -5.88 -13.29
N LYS A 448 11.25 -5.98 -12.08
CA LYS A 448 9.81 -6.17 -11.88
C LYS A 448 9.10 -4.84 -12.03
N ARG A 449 8.81 -4.46 -13.27
CA ARG A 449 8.32 -3.14 -13.63
C ARG A 449 6.79 -3.08 -13.64
N TYR A 450 6.25 -2.02 -13.08
CA TYR A 450 4.81 -1.76 -12.99
C TYR A 450 4.36 -0.54 -13.79
N GLY A 451 5.30 0.39 -14.07
CA GLY A 451 4.99 1.75 -14.49
C GLY A 451 4.51 1.89 -15.92
N PHE A 452 3.83 2.99 -16.18
CA PHE A 452 3.60 3.56 -17.50
C PHE A 452 4.85 4.30 -18.03
N ILE A 453 5.75 4.61 -17.13
CA ILE A 453 6.99 5.32 -17.38
C ILE A 453 8.12 4.38 -16.98
N TYR A 454 8.94 4.01 -17.96
CA TYR A 454 10.16 3.24 -17.74
C TYR A 454 11.23 4.14 -17.14
N VAL A 455 11.93 3.62 -16.14
CA VAL A 455 13.11 4.28 -15.55
C VAL A 455 14.34 3.46 -15.88
N ASP A 456 15.34 4.08 -16.51
CA ASP A 456 16.60 3.42 -16.84
C ASP A 456 17.43 3.15 -15.57
N LYS A 457 17.07 2.08 -14.90
CA LYS A 457 17.78 1.57 -13.73
C LYS A 457 17.75 0.04 -13.73
N ASN A 458 18.88 -0.57 -13.42
CA ASN A 458 19.07 -2.00 -13.26
C ASN A 458 19.01 -2.44 -11.79
N ASN A 459 18.94 -3.75 -11.55
CA ASN A 459 18.89 -4.34 -10.22
C ASN A 459 20.14 -4.05 -9.37
N ASP A 460 21.29 -3.85 -9.99
CA ASP A 460 22.57 -3.49 -9.34
C ASP A 460 22.74 -1.98 -9.08
N GLY A 461 21.70 -1.20 -9.43
CA GLY A 461 21.71 0.25 -9.28
C GLY A 461 22.32 1.04 -10.43
N THR A 462 22.85 0.37 -11.47
CA THR A 462 23.35 1.02 -12.68
C THR A 462 22.22 1.55 -13.56
N GLY A 463 22.53 2.46 -14.48
CA GLY A 463 21.60 3.18 -15.35
C GLY A 463 21.72 4.68 -15.14
N ASN A 464 21.07 5.46 -15.99
CA ASN A 464 21.15 6.94 -15.96
C ASN A 464 19.90 7.59 -15.32
N LEU A 465 18.92 6.78 -14.90
CA LEU A 465 17.64 7.22 -14.34
C LEU A 465 16.78 8.01 -15.34
N ASP A 466 16.99 7.92 -16.64
CA ASP A 466 16.13 8.57 -17.62
C ASP A 466 14.73 7.93 -17.66
N ARG A 467 13.74 8.76 -18.04
CA ARG A 467 12.33 8.40 -18.09
C ARG A 467 11.88 8.22 -19.54
N TYR A 468 11.28 7.06 -19.84
CA TYR A 468 10.74 6.76 -21.17
C TYR A 468 9.27 6.37 -21.06
N LYS A 469 8.42 6.94 -21.93
CA LYS A 469 6.98 6.62 -21.94
C LYS A 469 6.78 5.27 -22.62
N LYS A 470 6.05 4.37 -21.95
CA LYS A 470 5.66 3.07 -22.50
C LYS A 470 4.37 3.21 -23.35
N LYS A 471 3.99 2.17 -24.07
CA LYS A 471 2.72 2.14 -24.83
C LYS A 471 1.53 2.36 -23.90
N SER A 472 1.54 1.75 -22.72
CA SER A 472 0.50 1.93 -21.69
C SER A 472 0.34 3.36 -21.19
N PHE A 473 1.37 4.22 -21.28
CA PHE A 473 1.26 5.64 -20.95
C PHE A 473 0.20 6.35 -21.80
N TYR A 474 0.24 6.14 -23.10
CA TYR A 474 -0.69 6.77 -24.03
C TYR A 474 -2.10 6.18 -23.93
N TRP A 475 -2.19 4.88 -23.71
CA TRP A 475 -3.45 4.21 -23.47
C TRP A 475 -4.13 4.73 -22.19
N TYR A 476 -3.40 4.80 -21.06
CA TYR A 476 -3.98 5.27 -19.79
C TYR A 476 -4.33 6.77 -19.83
N LYS A 477 -3.53 7.58 -20.54
CA LYS A 477 -3.87 8.97 -20.86
C LYS A 477 -5.23 9.07 -21.54
N ASN A 478 -5.52 8.18 -22.51
CA ASN A 478 -6.82 8.13 -23.17
C ASN A 478 -7.94 7.68 -22.26
N VAL A 479 -7.71 6.67 -21.42
CA VAL A 479 -8.68 6.23 -20.39
C VAL A 479 -9.08 7.39 -19.48
N ILE A 480 -8.12 8.15 -18.96
CA ILE A 480 -8.39 9.31 -18.09
C ILE A 480 -9.16 10.39 -18.86
N ARG A 481 -8.71 10.73 -20.07
CA ARG A 481 -9.34 11.76 -20.93
C ARG A 481 -10.81 11.46 -21.20
N THR A 482 -11.15 10.19 -21.40
CA THR A 482 -12.50 9.73 -21.73
C THR A 482 -13.31 9.28 -20.50
N ASN A 483 -12.75 9.46 -19.29
CA ASN A 483 -13.34 8.99 -18.04
C ASN A 483 -13.74 7.50 -18.12
N GLY A 484 -12.87 6.67 -18.69
CA GLY A 484 -13.07 5.22 -18.82
C GLY A 484 -14.05 4.77 -19.91
N GLU A 485 -14.53 5.67 -20.78
CA GLU A 485 -15.44 5.28 -21.87
C GLU A 485 -14.72 4.53 -23.00
N GLU A 486 -13.46 4.90 -23.30
CA GLU A 486 -12.67 4.30 -24.38
C GLU A 486 -11.57 3.37 -23.84
N LEU A 487 -11.94 2.19 -23.37
CA LEU A 487 -10.98 1.19 -22.86
C LEU A 487 -10.33 0.36 -23.98
N TRP A 488 -10.99 0.22 -25.11
CA TRP A 488 -10.62 -0.68 -26.23
C TRP A 488 -9.99 0.05 -27.43
N SER A 489 -9.80 1.37 -27.35
CA SER A 489 -9.09 2.12 -28.38
C SER A 489 -7.56 1.87 -28.29
N ASN A 490 -6.98 1.51 -29.45
CA ASN A 490 -5.53 1.26 -29.61
C ASN A 490 -4.71 2.55 -29.51
#